data_54ff3b3f4c07efa82e3feef307db072d
#
_entry.id   54ff3b3f4c07efa82e3feef307db072d
#
_cell.length_a   1.000
_cell.length_b   1.000
_cell.length_c   1.000
_cell.angle_alpha   90.00
_cell.angle_beta   90.00
_cell.angle_gamma   90.00
#
_symmetry.space_group_name_H-M   'P 1'
#
loop_
_entity.id
_entity.type
_entity.pdbx_description
1 polymer ?
#
loop_
_entity_poly.entity_id
_entity_poly.type
_entity_poly.pdbx_seq_one_letter_code
_entity_poly.pdbx_strand_id
1 'polypeptide(L)'
;MNTLSPLTELKGIGEKTEKLFAKVGVTNVGELLSYYPRTYETYGEIQKPDAVTDGMTAALYGQFQGPLAVKRVKNMQIVSGVFESDAQKIRITWYNMPYLRSTVRAGVPYVLWGKAAKKNRQLVLEQPAVFSFEEYHRMRQHLKPVYPLTEGLFAKTIEKAVRQALESLPFFKETLPPAIRSKYHLAEYHFALEQIHFPENREQMLLARRRLVFDEFYLFILALRQLKQVNERNPQRFQIQKIPLTDQIIANLSFSLTGA
;
A
#
# COMPACT_ATOMS: atom_id res chain seq x y z
N MET A 1 2.82 3.64 -24.96
CA MET A 1 2.01 3.87 -23.76
C MET A 1 2.43 5.17 -23.09
N ASN A 2 1.50 5.95 -22.54
CA ASN A 2 1.76 7.16 -21.78
C ASN A 2 0.84 7.19 -20.54
N THR A 3 0.95 8.21 -19.69
CA THR A 3 0.14 8.31 -18.46
C THR A 3 -1.36 8.43 -18.71
N LEU A 4 -1.79 8.89 -19.88
CA LEU A 4 -3.22 8.99 -20.24
C LEU A 4 -3.73 7.73 -20.97
N SER A 5 -2.85 6.75 -21.27
CA SER A 5 -3.27 5.47 -21.88
C SER A 5 -4.30 4.75 -21.02
N PRO A 6 -5.34 4.13 -21.62
CA PRO A 6 -6.30 3.31 -20.89
C PRO A 6 -5.63 2.06 -20.30
N LEU A 7 -6.20 1.54 -19.22
CA LEU A 7 -5.63 0.37 -18.52
C LEU A 7 -5.65 -0.91 -19.38
N THR A 8 -6.49 -0.98 -20.38
CA THR A 8 -6.60 -2.12 -21.32
C THR A 8 -5.35 -2.34 -22.17
N GLU A 9 -4.45 -1.34 -22.27
CA GLU A 9 -3.13 -1.52 -22.90
C GLU A 9 -2.20 -2.42 -22.05
N LEU A 10 -2.49 -2.59 -20.74
CA LEU A 10 -1.71 -3.47 -19.87
C LEU A 10 -2.12 -4.93 -20.03
N LYS A 11 -1.14 -5.83 -20.14
CA LYS A 11 -1.39 -7.27 -20.33
C LYS A 11 -2.17 -7.88 -19.16
N GLY A 12 -3.33 -8.46 -19.48
CA GLY A 12 -4.20 -9.12 -18.52
C GLY A 12 -5.25 -8.21 -17.89
N ILE A 13 -5.37 -6.98 -18.34
CA ILE A 13 -6.47 -6.08 -18.02
C ILE A 13 -7.42 -6.02 -19.21
N GLY A 14 -8.55 -6.71 -19.12
CA GLY A 14 -9.67 -6.59 -20.05
C GLY A 14 -10.75 -5.67 -19.50
N GLU A 15 -11.79 -5.39 -20.29
CA GLU A 15 -12.89 -4.50 -19.94
C GLU A 15 -13.53 -4.75 -18.55
N LYS A 16 -13.64 -6.05 -18.15
CA LYS A 16 -14.19 -6.39 -16.82
C LYS A 16 -13.29 -5.89 -15.69
N THR A 17 -11.99 -6.05 -15.85
CA THR A 17 -11.01 -5.61 -14.84
C THR A 17 -10.87 -4.10 -14.83
N GLU A 18 -10.90 -3.45 -16.00
CA GLU A 18 -10.92 -1.98 -16.13
C GLU A 18 -12.10 -1.37 -15.38
N LYS A 19 -13.31 -1.95 -15.52
CA LYS A 19 -14.50 -1.52 -14.75
C LYS A 19 -14.33 -1.65 -13.23
N LEU A 20 -13.53 -2.63 -12.76
CA LEU A 20 -13.21 -2.76 -11.34
C LEU A 20 -12.24 -1.67 -10.88
N PHE A 21 -11.24 -1.33 -11.69
CA PHE A 21 -10.36 -0.20 -11.43
C PHE A 21 -11.13 1.14 -11.41
N ALA A 22 -12.05 1.33 -12.34
CA ALA A 22 -12.89 2.54 -12.37
C ALA A 22 -13.70 2.73 -11.07
N LYS A 23 -14.15 1.65 -10.40
CA LYS A 23 -14.85 1.72 -9.10
C LYS A 23 -13.97 2.31 -7.98
N VAL A 24 -12.66 2.22 -8.11
CA VAL A 24 -11.69 2.80 -7.15
C VAL A 24 -11.07 4.09 -7.66
N GLY A 25 -11.65 4.67 -8.73
CA GLY A 25 -11.22 5.96 -9.28
C GLY A 25 -10.00 5.89 -10.19
N VAL A 26 -9.66 4.70 -10.74
CA VAL A 26 -8.51 4.48 -11.61
C VAL A 26 -8.98 4.15 -13.01
N THR A 27 -8.76 5.05 -13.97
CA THR A 27 -9.23 4.93 -15.36
C THR A 27 -8.10 4.92 -16.38
N ASN A 28 -6.91 5.39 -16.00
CA ASN A 28 -5.73 5.46 -16.87
C ASN A 28 -4.45 5.07 -16.11
N VAL A 29 -3.36 4.94 -16.85
CA VAL A 29 -2.06 4.51 -16.32
C VAL A 29 -1.49 5.50 -15.30
N GLY A 30 -1.68 6.81 -15.48
CA GLY A 30 -1.23 7.83 -14.53
C GLY A 30 -1.95 7.74 -13.19
N GLU A 31 -3.27 7.54 -13.21
CA GLU A 31 -4.07 7.32 -12.00
C GLU A 31 -3.72 6.00 -11.31
N LEU A 32 -3.40 4.95 -12.09
CA LEU A 32 -2.90 3.69 -11.53
C LEU A 32 -1.59 3.89 -10.77
N LEU A 33 -0.64 4.64 -11.31
CA LEU A 33 0.64 4.94 -10.67
C LEU A 33 0.51 5.90 -9.48
N SER A 34 -0.58 6.65 -9.42
CA SER A 34 -0.94 7.50 -8.28
C SER A 34 -1.83 6.79 -7.26
N TYR A 35 -2.22 5.54 -7.52
CA TYR A 35 -3.01 4.73 -6.61
C TYR A 35 -2.13 4.08 -5.55
N TYR A 36 -1.64 4.88 -4.61
CA TYR A 36 -0.65 4.47 -3.62
C TYR A 36 -1.20 3.46 -2.61
N PRO A 37 -0.33 2.56 -2.07
CA PRO A 37 -0.68 1.72 -0.94
C PRO A 37 -1.09 2.56 0.28
N ARG A 38 -2.16 2.16 0.97
CA ARG A 38 -2.59 2.81 2.21
C ARG A 38 -1.68 2.51 3.39
N THR A 39 -1.01 1.35 3.37
CA THR A 39 -0.08 0.88 4.40
C THR A 39 0.81 -0.22 3.82
N TYR A 40 1.77 -0.68 4.62
CA TYR A 40 2.64 -1.79 4.27
C TYR A 40 2.60 -2.84 5.37
N GLU A 41 2.50 -4.10 4.96
CA GLU A 41 2.70 -5.26 5.82
C GLU A 41 4.18 -5.63 5.86
N THR A 42 4.69 -5.90 7.05
CA THR A 42 6.03 -6.45 7.24
C THR A 42 5.92 -7.91 7.63
N TYR A 43 6.76 -8.74 7.03
CA TYR A 43 6.94 -10.10 7.53
C TYR A 43 7.74 -10.00 8.83
N GLY A 44 7.10 -10.42 9.94
CA GLY A 44 7.69 -10.32 11.28
C GLY A 44 8.86 -11.29 11.50
N GLU A 45 9.48 -11.20 12.65
CA GLU A 45 10.45 -12.20 13.11
C GLU A 45 9.78 -13.58 13.22
N ILE A 46 10.57 -14.64 12.99
CA ILE A 46 10.14 -16.02 13.29
C ILE A 46 9.98 -16.14 14.80
N GLN A 47 8.80 -16.59 15.22
CA GLN A 47 8.44 -16.66 16.64
C GLN A 47 8.33 -18.11 17.08
N LYS A 48 8.51 -18.32 18.39
CA LYS A 48 8.15 -19.58 19.02
C LYS A 48 6.64 -19.66 19.23
N PRO A 49 6.02 -20.86 19.09
CA PRO A 49 4.58 -21.02 19.28
C PRO A 49 4.05 -20.49 20.62
N ASP A 50 4.83 -20.57 21.69
CA ASP A 50 4.45 -20.10 23.03
C ASP A 50 4.30 -18.56 23.09
N ALA A 51 5.06 -17.84 22.29
CA ALA A 51 4.99 -16.37 22.23
C ALA A 51 3.81 -15.86 21.40
N VAL A 52 3.10 -16.75 20.69
CA VAL A 52 2.02 -16.36 19.79
C VAL A 52 0.70 -16.23 20.55
N THR A 53 0.07 -15.07 20.43
CA THR A 53 -1.22 -14.77 21.04
C THR A 53 -2.37 -14.90 20.04
N ASP A 54 -3.59 -15.02 20.54
CA ASP A 54 -4.80 -15.10 19.73
C ASP A 54 -4.98 -13.83 18.86
N GLY A 55 -5.29 -14.02 17.59
CA GLY A 55 -5.48 -12.93 16.64
C GLY A 55 -4.20 -12.31 16.06
N MET A 56 -3.03 -12.68 16.56
CA MET A 56 -1.73 -12.18 16.10
C MET A 56 -1.37 -12.78 14.73
N THR A 57 -0.75 -12.00 13.87
CA THR A 57 -0.08 -12.52 12.66
C THR A 57 1.33 -12.95 13.04
N ALA A 58 1.62 -14.24 12.90
CA ALA A 58 2.87 -14.86 13.33
C ALA A 58 3.56 -15.60 12.19
N ALA A 59 4.89 -15.68 12.28
CA ALA A 59 5.73 -16.52 11.46
C ALA A 59 6.27 -17.67 12.32
N LEU A 60 5.98 -18.91 11.95
CA LEU A 60 6.44 -20.11 12.67
C LEU A 60 7.36 -20.93 11.76
N TYR A 61 8.52 -21.29 12.24
CA TYR A 61 9.46 -22.18 11.56
C TYR A 61 9.27 -23.61 12.05
N GLY A 62 9.25 -24.57 11.14
CA GLY A 62 9.09 -25.98 11.48
C GLY A 62 8.88 -26.86 10.25
N GLN A 63 8.31 -28.04 10.43
CA GLN A 63 8.10 -29.02 9.37
C GLN A 63 6.77 -29.74 9.53
N PHE A 64 6.23 -30.27 8.43
CA PHE A 64 5.05 -31.13 8.47
C PHE A 64 5.45 -32.55 8.85
N GLN A 65 4.72 -33.16 9.80
CA GLN A 65 4.98 -34.53 10.28
C GLN A 65 4.55 -35.61 9.27
N GLY A 66 3.72 -35.26 8.27
CA GLY A 66 3.23 -36.17 7.24
C GLY A 66 2.68 -35.42 6.04
N PRO A 67 2.27 -36.13 5.00
CA PRO A 67 1.69 -35.53 3.81
C PRO A 67 0.39 -34.80 4.16
N LEU A 68 0.10 -33.70 3.43
CA LEU A 68 -1.13 -32.98 3.59
C LEU A 68 -2.34 -33.83 3.17
N ALA A 69 -3.36 -33.89 4.03
CA ALA A 69 -4.63 -34.52 3.74
C ALA A 69 -5.55 -33.56 2.98
N VAL A 70 -6.23 -34.05 1.94
CA VAL A 70 -7.23 -33.31 1.19
C VAL A 70 -8.59 -33.98 1.38
N LYS A 71 -9.56 -33.20 1.89
CA LYS A 71 -10.94 -33.66 2.06
C LYS A 71 -11.88 -32.73 1.28
N ARG A 72 -12.81 -33.30 0.56
CA ARG A 72 -13.86 -32.52 -0.14
C ARG A 72 -15.13 -32.51 0.70
N VAL A 73 -15.64 -31.32 0.97
CA VAL A 73 -16.89 -31.13 1.72
C VAL A 73 -17.79 -30.20 0.89
N LYS A 74 -18.87 -30.74 0.34
CA LYS A 74 -19.75 -30.05 -0.62
C LYS A 74 -18.92 -29.49 -1.78
N ASN A 75 -18.94 -28.16 -1.98
CA ASN A 75 -18.21 -27.47 -3.04
C ASN A 75 -16.83 -26.93 -2.61
N MET A 76 -16.35 -27.29 -1.41
CA MET A 76 -15.11 -26.77 -0.85
C MET A 76 -14.10 -27.91 -0.64
N GLN A 77 -12.84 -27.65 -1.00
CA GLN A 77 -11.73 -28.55 -0.70
C GLN A 77 -10.99 -28.04 0.53
N ILE A 78 -10.84 -28.89 1.51
CA ILE A 78 -10.12 -28.61 2.75
C ILE A 78 -8.80 -29.36 2.71
N VAL A 79 -7.70 -28.62 2.75
CA VAL A 79 -6.34 -29.18 2.89
C VAL A 79 -5.91 -29.02 4.33
N SER A 80 -5.42 -30.07 4.96
CA SER A 80 -5.00 -30.00 6.37
C SER A 80 -3.72 -30.79 6.60
N GLY A 81 -2.96 -30.35 7.61
CA GLY A 81 -1.73 -31.03 8.05
C GLY A 81 -1.40 -30.70 9.48
N VAL A 82 -0.49 -31.49 10.06
CA VAL A 82 0.10 -31.22 11.39
C VAL A 82 1.51 -30.67 11.16
N PHE A 83 1.71 -29.45 11.57
CA PHE A 83 2.98 -28.75 11.53
C PHE A 83 3.63 -28.78 12.91
N GLU A 84 4.87 -29.16 12.98
CA GLU A 84 5.65 -29.19 14.21
C GLU A 84 6.63 -28.01 14.21
N SER A 85 6.49 -27.16 15.23
CA SER A 85 7.34 -26.01 15.48
C SER A 85 7.75 -26.01 16.94
N ASP A 86 9.05 -25.99 17.25
CA ASP A 86 9.59 -26.01 18.62
C ASP A 86 8.93 -27.09 19.50
N ALA A 87 8.85 -28.34 18.97
CA ALA A 87 8.22 -29.51 19.59
C ALA A 87 6.69 -29.40 19.81
N GLN A 88 6.06 -28.32 19.40
CA GLN A 88 4.61 -28.16 19.46
C GLN A 88 3.94 -28.56 18.14
N LYS A 89 2.82 -29.29 18.25
CA LYS A 89 2.01 -29.72 17.10
C LYS A 89 0.89 -28.73 16.86
N ILE A 90 0.91 -28.10 15.68
CA ILE A 90 -0.03 -27.06 15.26
C ILE A 90 -0.86 -27.60 14.12
N ARG A 91 -2.17 -27.53 14.21
CA ARG A 91 -3.06 -27.89 13.11
C ARG A 91 -3.14 -26.74 12.12
N ILE A 92 -2.84 -27.03 10.86
CA ILE A 92 -2.92 -26.09 9.76
C ILE A 92 -4.07 -26.49 8.84
N THR A 93 -4.81 -25.49 8.35
CA THR A 93 -5.95 -25.71 7.44
C THR A 93 -5.97 -24.66 6.33
N TRP A 94 -6.17 -25.11 5.12
CA TRP A 94 -6.41 -24.27 3.94
C TRP A 94 -7.71 -24.65 3.24
N TYR A 95 -8.34 -23.69 2.63
CA TYR A 95 -9.56 -23.87 1.87
C TYR A 95 -9.31 -23.59 0.38
N ASN A 96 -9.76 -24.51 -0.49
CA ASN A 96 -9.64 -24.40 -1.95
C ASN A 96 -8.21 -24.25 -2.48
N MET A 97 -7.23 -24.83 -1.78
CA MET A 97 -5.79 -24.82 -2.17
C MET A 97 -5.22 -26.25 -2.33
N PRO A 98 -5.80 -27.10 -3.20
CA PRO A 98 -5.36 -28.51 -3.33
C PRO A 98 -3.94 -28.66 -3.84
N TYR A 99 -3.41 -27.67 -4.57
CA TYR A 99 -2.05 -27.65 -5.09
C TYR A 99 -0.98 -27.73 -3.98
N LEU A 100 -1.30 -27.30 -2.75
CA LEU A 100 -0.36 -27.38 -1.62
C LEU A 100 0.06 -28.82 -1.32
N ARG A 101 -0.77 -29.83 -1.63
CA ARG A 101 -0.42 -31.23 -1.45
C ARG A 101 0.79 -31.65 -2.28
N SER A 102 0.96 -31.07 -3.46
CA SER A 102 2.10 -31.37 -4.34
C SER A 102 3.33 -30.50 -4.07
N THR A 103 3.14 -29.31 -3.53
CA THR A 103 4.22 -28.35 -3.27
C THR A 103 4.84 -28.50 -1.89
N VAL A 104 4.03 -28.86 -0.89
CA VAL A 104 4.50 -29.02 0.49
C VAL A 104 4.85 -30.48 0.76
N ARG A 105 6.09 -30.73 1.19
CA ARG A 105 6.62 -32.06 1.48
C ARG A 105 6.81 -32.26 2.98
N ALA A 106 6.50 -33.45 3.49
CA ALA A 106 6.76 -33.81 4.86
C ALA A 106 8.29 -33.87 5.14
N GLY A 107 8.70 -33.49 6.34
CA GLY A 107 10.10 -33.49 6.75
C GLY A 107 10.97 -32.38 6.15
N VAL A 108 10.41 -31.54 5.27
CA VAL A 108 11.10 -30.37 4.76
C VAL A 108 10.75 -29.15 5.65
N PRO A 109 11.75 -28.33 6.05
CA PRO A 109 11.49 -27.14 6.84
C PRO A 109 10.82 -26.03 6.03
N TYR A 110 9.82 -25.39 6.63
CA TYR A 110 9.08 -24.25 6.07
C TYR A 110 8.92 -23.16 7.13
N VAL A 111 8.62 -21.96 6.67
CA VAL A 111 8.06 -20.89 7.49
C VAL A 111 6.60 -20.71 7.11
N LEU A 112 5.73 -20.83 8.10
CA LEU A 112 4.30 -20.54 7.96
C LEU A 112 4.02 -19.14 8.49
N TRP A 113 3.48 -18.27 7.65
CA TRP A 113 3.10 -16.91 8.04
C TRP A 113 1.60 -16.72 7.87
N GLY A 114 0.94 -16.36 8.96
CA GLY A 114 -0.50 -16.18 8.94
C GLY A 114 -1.08 -15.75 10.27
N LYS A 115 -2.39 -15.54 10.29
CA LYS A 115 -3.12 -15.18 11.49
C LYS A 115 -3.27 -16.40 12.39
N ALA A 116 -2.86 -16.24 13.63
CA ALA A 116 -2.98 -17.26 14.66
C ALA A 116 -4.32 -17.14 15.36
N ALA A 117 -4.92 -18.28 15.70
CA ALA A 117 -6.09 -18.37 16.56
C ALA A 117 -5.89 -19.44 17.62
N LYS A 118 -6.44 -19.25 18.82
CA LYS A 118 -6.46 -20.26 19.86
C LYS A 118 -7.84 -20.94 19.90
N LYS A 119 -7.90 -22.18 19.44
CA LYS A 119 -9.12 -23.01 19.50
C LYS A 119 -8.92 -24.16 20.48
N ASN A 120 -9.79 -24.28 21.48
CA ASN A 120 -9.68 -25.31 22.53
C ASN A 120 -8.28 -25.36 23.20
N ARG A 121 -7.71 -24.20 23.51
CA ARG A 121 -6.35 -24.02 24.05
C ARG A 121 -5.22 -24.49 23.13
N GLN A 122 -5.50 -24.85 21.89
CA GLN A 122 -4.50 -25.20 20.90
C GLN A 122 -4.29 -24.05 19.90
N LEU A 123 -3.04 -23.80 19.55
CA LEU A 123 -2.69 -22.86 18.50
C LEU A 123 -3.10 -23.44 17.14
N VAL A 124 -3.76 -22.64 16.34
CA VAL A 124 -4.18 -22.95 14.97
C VAL A 124 -3.77 -21.80 14.06
N LEU A 125 -3.25 -22.11 12.88
CA LEU A 125 -3.05 -21.14 11.81
C LEU A 125 -4.07 -21.41 10.70
N GLU A 126 -4.82 -20.38 10.34
CA GLU A 126 -5.81 -20.46 9.26
C GLU A 126 -5.24 -19.88 7.99
N GLN A 127 -5.21 -20.68 6.93
CA GLN A 127 -4.74 -20.31 5.59
C GLN A 127 -3.37 -19.60 5.59
N PRO A 128 -2.34 -20.08 6.34
CA PRO A 128 -1.04 -19.42 6.33
C PRO A 128 -0.38 -19.51 4.95
N ALA A 129 0.37 -18.48 4.59
CA ALA A 129 1.32 -18.56 3.49
C ALA A 129 2.47 -19.49 3.87
N VAL A 130 2.95 -20.27 2.90
CA VAL A 130 4.04 -21.24 3.09
C VAL A 130 5.25 -20.75 2.31
N PHE A 131 6.37 -20.63 2.99
CA PHE A 131 7.64 -20.18 2.40
C PHE A 131 8.77 -21.18 2.73
N SER A 132 9.79 -21.27 1.89
CA SER A 132 11.08 -21.79 2.31
C SER A 132 11.72 -20.82 3.30
N PHE A 133 12.74 -21.28 4.05
CA PHE A 133 13.43 -20.39 5.01
C PHE A 133 14.11 -19.22 4.29
N GLU A 134 14.79 -19.49 3.15
CA GLU A 134 15.47 -18.46 2.36
C GLU A 134 14.48 -17.47 1.73
N GLU A 135 13.36 -17.98 1.23
CA GLU A 135 12.30 -17.12 0.67
C GLU A 135 11.73 -16.20 1.74
N TYR A 136 11.40 -16.74 2.93
CA TYR A 136 10.90 -15.94 4.03
C TYR A 136 11.91 -14.90 4.51
N HIS A 137 13.20 -15.26 4.60
CA HIS A 137 14.26 -14.33 5.01
C HIS A 137 14.40 -13.17 4.03
N ARG A 138 14.31 -13.42 2.74
CA ARG A 138 14.25 -12.35 1.71
C ARG A 138 12.98 -11.50 1.84
N MET A 139 11.81 -12.14 1.96
CA MET A 139 10.53 -11.45 2.08
C MET A 139 10.45 -10.56 3.34
N ARG A 140 11.11 -10.94 4.42
CA ARG A 140 11.18 -10.18 5.67
C ARG A 140 11.84 -8.81 5.53
N GLN A 141 12.75 -8.67 4.59
CA GLN A 141 13.43 -7.41 4.29
C GLN A 141 12.56 -6.46 3.44
N HIS A 142 11.52 -6.98 2.80
CA HIS A 142 10.65 -6.20 1.92
C HIS A 142 9.35 -5.80 2.62
N LEU A 143 8.90 -4.61 2.32
CA LEU A 143 7.58 -4.12 2.70
C LEU A 143 6.56 -4.56 1.65
N LYS A 144 5.52 -5.28 2.06
CA LYS A 144 4.44 -5.67 1.16
C LYS A 144 3.40 -4.56 1.10
N PRO A 145 3.12 -3.97 -0.06
CA PRO A 145 2.13 -2.92 -0.18
C PRO A 145 0.71 -3.45 0.04
N VAL A 146 -0.09 -2.70 0.78
CA VAL A 146 -1.51 -2.99 1.01
C VAL A 146 -2.34 -1.91 0.32
N TYR A 147 -2.96 -2.25 -0.80
CA TYR A 147 -3.81 -1.34 -1.54
C TYR A 147 -5.24 -1.32 -1.00
N PRO A 148 -5.97 -0.21 -1.12
CA PRO A 148 -7.42 -0.23 -0.99
C PRO A 148 -8.02 -1.17 -2.04
N LEU A 149 -8.96 -2.00 -1.64
CA LEU A 149 -9.58 -2.99 -2.54
C LEU A 149 -11.08 -2.75 -2.65
N THR A 150 -11.66 -3.20 -3.75
CA THR A 150 -13.11 -3.33 -3.94
C THR A 150 -13.46 -4.76 -4.31
N GLU A 151 -14.73 -5.12 -4.21
CA GLU A 151 -15.19 -6.46 -4.56
C GLU A 151 -14.79 -6.84 -5.99
N GLY A 152 -14.11 -7.99 -6.13
CA GLY A 152 -13.60 -8.51 -7.40
C GLY A 152 -12.23 -7.98 -7.82
N LEU A 153 -11.68 -6.91 -7.19
CA LEU A 153 -10.33 -6.40 -7.48
C LEU A 153 -9.35 -6.90 -6.42
N PHE A 154 -8.34 -7.65 -6.85
CA PHE A 154 -7.35 -8.28 -5.97
C PHE A 154 -6.02 -7.52 -5.97
N ALA A 155 -5.32 -7.50 -4.83
CA ALA A 155 -4.01 -6.85 -4.67
C ALA A 155 -3.00 -7.29 -5.75
N LYS A 156 -2.92 -8.61 -6.05
CA LYS A 156 -2.04 -9.13 -7.11
C LYS A 156 -2.33 -8.54 -8.49
N THR A 157 -3.59 -8.21 -8.79
CA THR A 157 -3.97 -7.57 -10.05
C THR A 157 -3.43 -6.16 -10.12
N ILE A 158 -3.56 -5.41 -9.02
CA ILE A 158 -3.03 -4.04 -8.90
C ILE A 158 -1.50 -4.06 -8.99
N GLU A 159 -0.83 -4.89 -8.20
CA GLU A 159 0.63 -5.04 -8.19
C GLU A 159 1.18 -5.36 -9.59
N LYS A 160 0.54 -6.32 -10.29
CA LYS A 160 0.95 -6.70 -11.65
C LYS A 160 0.76 -5.56 -12.64
N ALA A 161 -0.35 -4.83 -12.54
CA ALA A 161 -0.65 -3.70 -13.41
C ALA A 161 0.34 -2.54 -13.19
N VAL A 162 0.60 -2.19 -11.93
CA VAL A 162 1.57 -1.15 -11.55
C VAL A 162 2.98 -1.50 -12.03
N ARG A 163 3.42 -2.75 -11.85
CA ARG A 163 4.74 -3.20 -12.33
C ARG A 163 4.87 -3.04 -13.84
N GLN A 164 3.87 -3.50 -14.61
CA GLN A 164 3.87 -3.33 -16.06
C GLN A 164 3.87 -1.84 -16.48
N ALA A 165 3.12 -1.00 -15.76
CA ALA A 165 3.08 0.43 -16.02
C ALA A 165 4.45 1.09 -15.81
N LEU A 166 5.14 0.78 -14.70
CA LEU A 166 6.49 1.27 -14.42
C LEU A 166 7.52 0.79 -15.47
N GLU A 167 7.48 -0.48 -15.86
CA GLU A 167 8.36 -1.07 -16.88
C GLU A 167 8.13 -0.45 -18.28
N SER A 168 6.87 -0.13 -18.60
CA SER A 168 6.48 0.42 -19.90
C SER A 168 6.69 1.92 -20.03
N LEU A 169 6.88 2.62 -18.92
CA LEU A 169 7.15 4.05 -18.83
C LEU A 169 8.51 4.30 -18.16
N PRO A 170 9.62 3.88 -18.79
CA PRO A 170 10.94 3.90 -18.16
C PRO A 170 11.46 5.32 -17.86
N PHE A 171 10.85 6.35 -18.46
CA PHE A 171 11.26 7.74 -18.28
C PHE A 171 10.08 8.63 -17.91
N PHE A 172 9.79 8.69 -16.62
CA PHE A 172 8.99 9.80 -16.12
C PHE A 172 9.84 11.06 -16.12
N LYS A 173 9.35 12.08 -16.81
CA LYS A 173 10.04 13.37 -16.84
C LYS A 173 10.07 13.95 -15.42
N GLU A 174 11.29 14.19 -14.93
CA GLU A 174 11.47 14.92 -13.67
C GLU A 174 10.89 16.34 -13.81
N THR A 175 9.94 16.66 -12.95
CA THR A 175 9.21 17.93 -13.00
C THR A 175 9.84 19.01 -12.12
N LEU A 176 10.56 18.61 -11.06
CA LEU A 176 11.19 19.55 -10.16
C LEU A 176 12.57 19.99 -10.67
N PRO A 177 12.87 21.30 -10.63
CA PRO A 177 14.20 21.81 -10.91
C PRO A 177 15.27 21.16 -9.99
N PRO A 178 16.48 20.85 -10.51
CA PRO A 178 17.54 20.25 -9.71
C PRO A 178 17.87 21.02 -8.43
N ALA A 179 17.82 22.36 -8.48
CA ALA A 179 18.07 23.22 -7.32
C ALA A 179 17.06 22.97 -6.18
N ILE A 180 15.78 22.75 -6.51
CA ILE A 180 14.75 22.44 -5.51
C ILE A 180 14.99 21.04 -4.93
N ARG A 181 15.25 20.06 -5.80
CA ARG A 181 15.54 18.68 -5.36
C ARG A 181 16.72 18.64 -4.40
N SER A 182 17.83 19.29 -4.74
CA SER A 182 19.03 19.32 -3.89
C SER A 182 18.76 20.04 -2.57
N LYS A 183 18.10 21.22 -2.60
CA LYS A 183 17.80 22.02 -1.40
C LYS A 183 16.97 21.25 -0.38
N TYR A 184 16.00 20.46 -0.83
CA TYR A 184 15.09 19.72 0.05
C TYR A 184 15.42 18.25 0.18
N HIS A 185 16.54 17.79 -0.37
CA HIS A 185 16.98 16.37 -0.37
C HIS A 185 15.87 15.43 -0.83
N LEU A 186 15.28 15.73 -2.00
CA LEU A 186 14.18 14.95 -2.57
C LEU A 186 14.71 13.90 -3.55
N ALA A 187 14.12 12.71 -3.47
CA ALA A 187 14.39 11.63 -4.41
C ALA A 187 13.94 12.02 -5.84
N GLU A 188 14.46 11.32 -6.82
CA GLU A 188 14.03 11.41 -8.21
C GLU A 188 12.60 10.84 -8.35
N TYR A 189 11.80 11.37 -9.29
CA TYR A 189 10.37 11.06 -9.37
C TYR A 189 10.09 9.60 -9.74
N HIS A 190 10.82 9.04 -10.71
CA HIS A 190 10.66 7.63 -11.09
C HIS A 190 11.01 6.69 -9.95
N PHE A 191 12.16 6.95 -9.30
CA PHE A 191 12.55 6.22 -8.09
C PHE A 191 11.46 6.31 -6.99
N ALA A 192 10.87 7.49 -6.79
CA ALA A 192 9.82 7.65 -5.79
C ALA A 192 8.56 6.83 -6.14
N LEU A 193 8.16 6.78 -7.41
CA LEU A 193 7.06 5.92 -7.86
C LEU A 193 7.37 4.44 -7.68
N GLU A 194 8.57 4.00 -7.99
CA GLU A 194 8.98 2.61 -7.81
C GLU A 194 8.97 2.22 -6.34
N GLN A 195 9.63 3.02 -5.49
CA GLN A 195 9.80 2.71 -4.07
C GLN A 195 8.54 2.93 -3.22
N ILE A 196 7.54 3.66 -3.69
CA ILE A 196 6.24 3.72 -3.00
C ILE A 196 5.40 2.47 -3.28
N HIS A 197 5.52 1.86 -4.46
CA HIS A 197 4.78 0.66 -4.81
C HIS A 197 5.51 -0.63 -4.45
N PHE A 198 6.84 -0.66 -4.62
CA PHE A 198 7.69 -1.84 -4.42
C PHE A 198 8.95 -1.47 -3.62
N PRO A 199 8.79 -1.08 -2.36
CA PRO A 199 9.91 -0.62 -1.56
C PRO A 199 10.93 -1.74 -1.29
N GLU A 200 12.20 -1.46 -1.53
CA GLU A 200 13.28 -2.36 -1.13
C GLU A 200 13.40 -2.48 0.39
N ASN A 201 13.20 -1.36 1.08
CA ASN A 201 13.23 -1.28 2.53
C ASN A 201 12.44 -0.05 3.03
N ARG A 202 12.33 0.08 4.35
CA ARG A 202 11.59 1.17 4.98
C ARG A 202 12.18 2.55 4.69
N GLU A 203 13.49 2.66 4.60
CA GLU A 203 14.17 3.93 4.34
C GLU A 203 13.85 4.45 2.94
N GLN A 204 13.96 3.59 1.93
CA GLN A 204 13.64 3.94 0.53
C GLN A 204 12.17 4.33 0.38
N MET A 205 11.26 3.62 1.05
CA MET A 205 9.84 3.96 1.08
C MET A 205 9.59 5.35 1.69
N LEU A 206 10.29 5.70 2.77
CA LEU A 206 10.15 7.02 3.40
C LEU A 206 10.69 8.13 2.51
N LEU A 207 11.80 7.92 1.80
CA LEU A 207 12.33 8.86 0.81
C LEU A 207 11.34 9.07 -0.34
N ALA A 208 10.77 7.98 -0.86
CA ALA A 208 9.74 8.03 -1.89
C ALA A 208 8.51 8.83 -1.42
N ARG A 209 7.99 8.50 -0.24
CA ARG A 209 6.84 9.21 0.36
C ARG A 209 7.11 10.69 0.54
N ARG A 210 8.30 11.06 1.04
CA ARG A 210 8.70 12.46 1.21
C ARG A 210 8.63 13.22 -0.12
N ARG A 211 9.12 12.61 -1.20
CA ARG A 211 9.08 13.19 -2.53
C ARG A 211 7.64 13.42 -3.01
N LEU A 212 6.80 12.38 -2.96
CA LEU A 212 5.43 12.43 -3.47
C LEU A 212 4.56 13.41 -2.69
N VAL A 213 4.70 13.43 -1.35
CA VAL A 213 4.01 14.41 -0.50
C VAL A 213 4.46 15.85 -0.82
N PHE A 214 5.77 16.05 -1.07
CA PHE A 214 6.27 17.36 -1.48
C PHE A 214 5.63 17.81 -2.79
N ASP A 215 5.55 16.92 -3.80
CA ASP A 215 4.95 17.23 -5.09
C ASP A 215 3.47 17.64 -4.97
N GLU A 216 2.69 16.92 -4.18
CA GLU A 216 1.27 17.24 -3.92
C GLU A 216 1.10 18.63 -3.29
N PHE A 217 1.84 18.90 -2.22
CA PHE A 217 1.78 20.22 -1.57
C PHE A 217 2.32 21.33 -2.44
N TYR A 218 3.37 21.08 -3.22
CA TYR A 218 3.94 22.08 -4.14
C TYR A 218 2.92 22.49 -5.20
N LEU A 219 2.27 21.51 -5.84
CA LEU A 219 1.21 21.78 -6.82
C LEU A 219 0.00 22.49 -6.20
N PHE A 220 -0.41 22.09 -5.00
CA PHE A 220 -1.49 22.73 -4.28
C PHE A 220 -1.18 24.21 -3.99
N ILE A 221 0.03 24.52 -3.49
CA ILE A 221 0.45 25.90 -3.20
C ILE A 221 0.54 26.72 -4.49
N LEU A 222 1.03 26.13 -5.60
CA LEU A 222 1.05 26.81 -6.89
C LEU A 222 -0.35 27.17 -7.36
N ALA A 223 -1.31 26.23 -7.27
CA ALA A 223 -2.70 26.47 -7.63
C ALA A 223 -3.33 27.60 -6.79
N LEU A 224 -3.10 27.59 -5.47
CA LEU A 224 -3.56 28.67 -4.59
C LEU A 224 -2.96 30.04 -4.97
N ARG A 225 -1.67 30.10 -5.29
CA ARG A 225 -1.01 31.34 -5.74
C ARG A 225 -1.61 31.84 -7.05
N GLN A 226 -1.87 30.96 -8.01
CA GLN A 226 -2.51 31.33 -9.26
C GLN A 226 -3.91 31.91 -9.04
N LEU A 227 -4.72 31.28 -8.19
CA LEU A 227 -6.06 31.77 -7.82
C LEU A 227 -5.96 33.15 -7.16
N LYS A 228 -5.02 33.35 -6.24
CA LYS A 228 -4.80 34.66 -5.60
C LYS A 228 -4.44 35.72 -6.62
N GLN A 229 -3.49 35.44 -7.55
CA GLN A 229 -3.10 36.38 -8.59
C GLN A 229 -4.24 36.76 -9.53
N VAL A 230 -5.12 35.80 -9.86
CA VAL A 230 -6.31 36.07 -10.68
C VAL A 230 -7.28 37.01 -9.95
N ASN A 231 -7.50 36.77 -8.64
CA ASN A 231 -8.40 37.60 -7.83
C ASN A 231 -7.83 39.01 -7.60
N GLU A 232 -6.49 39.15 -7.39
CA GLU A 232 -5.83 40.43 -7.22
C GLU A 232 -5.83 41.27 -8.51
N ARG A 233 -5.87 40.63 -9.70
CA ARG A 233 -5.96 41.33 -11.00
C ARG A 233 -7.37 41.84 -11.34
N ASN A 234 -8.40 41.35 -10.64
CA ASN A 234 -9.74 41.88 -10.81
C ASN A 234 -9.87 43.17 -9.97
N PRO A 235 -9.96 44.36 -10.59
CA PRO A 235 -10.13 45.59 -9.85
C PRO A 235 -11.42 45.47 -9.03
N GLN A 236 -11.30 45.76 -7.73
CA GLN A 236 -12.48 45.80 -6.87
C GLN A 236 -13.51 46.76 -7.47
N ARG A 237 -14.70 46.26 -7.76
CA ARG A 237 -15.78 47.04 -8.35
C ARG A 237 -16.26 48.20 -7.43
N PHE A 238 -15.91 48.11 -6.15
CA PHE A 238 -16.21 49.12 -5.12
C PHE A 238 -14.93 49.48 -4.36
N GLN A 239 -14.53 50.75 -4.42
CA GLN A 239 -13.49 51.24 -3.55
C GLN A 239 -14.15 51.58 -2.18
N ILE A 240 -13.75 50.85 -1.16
CA ILE A 240 -14.14 51.18 0.22
C ILE A 240 -13.32 52.41 0.64
N GLN A 241 -13.98 53.57 0.72
CA GLN A 241 -13.38 54.79 1.23
C GLN A 241 -13.46 54.80 2.75
N LYS A 242 -12.37 55.21 3.39
CA LYS A 242 -12.40 55.51 4.83
C LYS A 242 -13.34 56.68 5.05
N ILE A 243 -14.35 56.48 5.87
CA ILE A 243 -15.29 57.54 6.28
C ILE A 243 -15.08 57.82 7.77
N PRO A 244 -15.24 59.10 8.21
CA PRO A 244 -15.03 59.50 9.61
C PRO A 244 -15.84 58.66 10.62
N LEU A 245 -16.99 58.18 10.22
CA LEU A 245 -17.83 57.31 11.03
C LEU A 245 -17.15 55.97 11.40
N THR A 246 -16.30 55.44 10.52
CA THR A 246 -15.53 54.21 10.80
C THR A 246 -14.55 54.43 11.94
N ASP A 247 -13.85 55.55 11.94
CA ASP A 247 -12.90 55.88 12.99
C ASP A 247 -13.61 56.14 14.34
N GLN A 248 -14.82 56.74 14.32
CA GLN A 248 -15.64 56.91 15.53
C GLN A 248 -16.13 55.55 16.08
N ILE A 249 -16.53 54.62 15.20
CA ILE A 249 -16.94 53.29 15.64
C ILE A 249 -15.75 52.55 16.26
N ILE A 250 -14.57 52.61 15.63
CA ILE A 250 -13.35 51.96 16.14
C ILE A 250 -12.95 52.54 17.51
N ALA A 251 -13.03 53.87 17.68
CA ALA A 251 -12.71 54.52 18.94
C ALA A 251 -13.66 54.15 20.09
N ASN A 252 -14.91 53.75 19.77
CA ASN A 252 -15.91 53.36 20.76
C ASN A 252 -15.94 51.83 21.03
N LEU A 253 -15.06 51.04 20.42
CA LEU A 253 -14.96 49.61 20.73
C LEU A 253 -14.34 49.41 22.12
N SER A 254 -14.88 48.49 22.88
CA SER A 254 -14.38 48.13 24.23
C SER A 254 -13.10 47.25 24.19
N PHE A 255 -12.56 46.98 23.00
CA PHE A 255 -11.36 46.18 22.76
C PHE A 255 -10.52 46.77 21.62
N SER A 256 -9.22 46.49 21.60
CA SER A 256 -8.32 46.90 20.53
C SER A 256 -8.44 45.94 19.32
N LEU A 257 -8.51 46.53 18.12
CA LEU A 257 -8.45 45.71 16.90
C LEU A 257 -7.07 45.07 16.74
N THR A 258 -7.03 43.82 16.32
CA THR A 258 -5.79 43.16 15.91
C THR A 258 -5.27 43.80 14.63
N GLY A 259 -3.97 44.11 14.58
CA GLY A 259 -3.33 44.57 13.36
C GLY A 259 -3.39 43.48 12.29
N ALA A 260 -4.06 43.75 11.18
CA ALA A 260 -4.10 42.89 9.98
C ALA A 260 -3.14 43.45 8.94
#